data_bc97afec6f293150fc74309afe09e83d
#
_entry.id   bc97afec6f293150fc74309afe09e83d
#
_cell.length_a   1.000
_cell.length_b   1.000
_cell.length_c   1.000
_cell.angle_alpha   90.00
_cell.angle_beta   90.00
_cell.angle_gamma   90.00
#
_symmetry.space_group_name_H-M   'P 1'
#
loop_
_entity.id
_entity.type
_entity.pdbx_description
1 polymer ?
#
loop_
_entity_poly.entity_id
_entity_poly.type
_entity_poly.pdbx_seq_one_letter_code
_entity_poly.pdbx_strand_id
1 'polypeptide(L)'
;MAFPSSFLFYIKGNQFTVNSPLPDIRERLEGQQKTEYFPIPFSIYASDIDFEVLENKTERKIGDLTVTWKSMYHPGQCYAYRVDCGGKSVVYATDAEYKKLGSGDLKPAVEFFKDADLLIFDSMYTFSEGLEKEDWGHSSTFIGVDLAVEANVKQIAFFHHEPTYSDFKLADIFKQTEKYLKLVAPKQELKMLLSYEGLTIDLHQE
;
A
#
# COMPACT_ATOMS: atom_id res chain seq x y z
N MET A 1 -4.81 4.66 10.46
CA MET A 1 -4.52 6.13 10.44
C MET A 1 -5.85 6.87 10.46
N ALA A 2 -6.09 7.74 11.41
CA ALA A 2 -7.34 8.49 11.45
C ALA A 2 -7.34 9.54 10.34
N PHE A 3 -8.36 9.52 9.48
CA PHE A 3 -8.61 10.47 8.39
C PHE A 3 -8.49 11.97 8.78
N PRO A 4 -8.67 12.40 10.03
CA PRO A 4 -8.93 13.78 10.38
C PRO A 4 -7.72 14.62 10.78
N SER A 5 -6.51 14.21 10.55
CA SER A 5 -5.34 14.96 11.01
C SER A 5 -4.93 16.16 10.13
N SER A 6 -5.54 16.34 8.95
CA SER A 6 -5.21 17.50 8.11
C SER A 6 -6.02 18.71 8.51
N PHE A 7 -5.35 19.79 8.95
CA PHE A 7 -5.98 21.07 9.25
C PHE A 7 -6.71 21.67 8.03
N LEU A 8 -6.41 21.22 6.81
CA LEU A 8 -7.05 21.69 5.58
C LEU A 8 -8.56 21.41 5.55
N PHE A 9 -9.05 20.38 6.24
CA PHE A 9 -10.48 20.10 6.35
C PHE A 9 -11.25 21.14 7.16
N TYR A 10 -10.57 21.92 8.01
CA TYR A 10 -11.18 22.98 8.81
C TYR A 10 -11.24 24.33 8.09
N ILE A 11 -10.69 24.43 6.88
CA ILE A 11 -10.66 25.69 6.12
C ILE A 11 -11.87 25.76 5.21
N LYS A 12 -12.75 26.74 5.44
CA LYS A 12 -13.91 27.00 4.59
C LYS A 12 -13.49 27.34 3.16
N GLY A 13 -14.17 26.72 2.19
CA GLY A 13 -13.92 26.93 0.76
C GLY A 13 -12.94 25.91 0.15
N ASN A 14 -12.26 25.11 0.96
CA ASN A 14 -11.56 23.94 0.43
C ASN A 14 -12.56 22.87 -0.02
N GLN A 15 -12.21 22.20 -1.11
CA GLN A 15 -13.00 21.10 -1.68
C GLN A 15 -12.16 19.83 -1.74
N PHE A 16 -12.72 18.74 -1.28
CA PHE A 16 -12.08 17.41 -1.32
C PHE A 16 -13.02 16.39 -1.96
N THR A 17 -12.47 15.49 -2.72
CA THR A 17 -13.19 14.32 -3.22
C THR A 17 -12.51 13.05 -2.71
N VAL A 18 -13.21 12.28 -1.91
CA VAL A 18 -12.79 10.96 -1.45
C VAL A 18 -13.28 9.93 -2.47
N ASN A 19 -12.32 9.33 -3.20
CA ASN A 19 -12.62 8.28 -4.15
C ASN A 19 -12.34 6.91 -3.51
N SER A 20 -13.28 5.98 -3.56
CA SER A 20 -13.11 4.64 -2.97
C SER A 20 -13.92 3.58 -3.71
N PRO A 21 -13.37 2.36 -3.89
CA PRO A 21 -14.15 1.21 -4.33
C PRO A 21 -15.16 0.71 -3.30
N LEU A 22 -15.04 1.13 -2.03
CA LEU A 22 -15.94 0.74 -0.94
C LEU A 22 -17.22 1.56 -1.02
N PRO A 23 -18.41 0.93 -1.15
CA PRO A 23 -19.68 1.64 -1.27
C PRO A 23 -20.07 2.41 0.02
N ASP A 24 -19.59 1.96 1.16
CA ASP A 24 -19.86 2.50 2.48
C ASP A 24 -18.73 3.41 3.02
N ILE A 25 -17.87 3.94 2.15
CA ILE A 25 -16.69 4.72 2.56
C ILE A 25 -17.04 5.94 3.42
N ARG A 26 -18.13 6.65 3.12
CA ARG A 26 -18.61 7.78 3.92
C ARG A 26 -18.94 7.32 5.34
N GLU A 27 -19.73 6.27 5.47
CA GLU A 27 -20.17 5.73 6.77
C GLU A 27 -18.98 5.26 7.61
N ARG A 28 -17.99 4.63 6.97
CA ARG A 28 -16.74 4.20 7.65
C ARG A 28 -15.96 5.39 8.18
N LEU A 29 -15.77 6.44 7.37
CA LEU A 29 -15.02 7.62 7.78
C LEU A 29 -15.76 8.43 8.87
N GLU A 30 -17.07 8.63 8.74
CA GLU A 30 -17.89 9.26 9.77
C GLU A 30 -17.92 8.41 11.04
N GLY A 31 -17.96 7.09 10.90
CA GLY A 31 -17.95 6.13 12.00
C GLY A 31 -16.69 6.22 12.87
N GLN A 32 -15.52 6.41 12.26
CA GLN A 32 -14.26 6.59 12.99
C GLN A 32 -14.22 7.88 13.82
N GLN A 33 -15.06 8.85 13.50
CA GLN A 33 -15.12 10.18 14.15
C GLN A 33 -16.33 10.36 15.05
N LYS A 34 -17.00 9.25 15.41
CA LYS A 34 -17.99 9.31 16.48
C LYS A 34 -17.31 9.69 17.81
N THR A 35 -18.01 10.46 18.61
CA THR A 35 -17.48 11.00 19.88
C THR A 35 -16.97 9.95 20.85
N GLU A 36 -17.44 8.70 20.73
CA GLU A 36 -16.97 7.54 21.49
C GLU A 36 -15.52 7.13 21.14
N TYR A 37 -15.06 7.45 19.92
CA TYR A 37 -13.74 7.04 19.42
C TYR A 37 -12.82 8.22 19.14
N PHE A 38 -13.39 9.39 18.78
CA PHE A 38 -12.62 10.55 18.39
C PHE A 38 -13.30 11.85 18.89
N PRO A 39 -12.54 12.79 19.51
CA PRO A 39 -13.15 13.97 20.15
C PRO A 39 -13.74 15.00 19.17
N ILE A 40 -13.40 14.90 17.88
CA ILE A 40 -13.81 15.86 16.85
C ILE A 40 -14.73 15.15 15.86
N PRO A 41 -16.04 15.45 15.84
CA PRO A 41 -16.98 14.82 14.92
C PRO A 41 -16.76 15.32 13.49
N PHE A 42 -17.11 14.47 12.50
CA PHE A 42 -16.98 14.79 11.08
C PHE A 42 -17.68 16.09 10.68
N SER A 43 -18.79 16.41 11.32
CA SER A 43 -19.60 17.61 11.06
C SER A 43 -18.91 18.94 11.38
N ILE A 44 -17.75 18.92 12.05
CA ILE A 44 -17.01 20.17 12.37
C ILE A 44 -16.13 20.65 11.21
N TYR A 45 -15.93 19.82 10.19
CA TYR A 45 -15.17 20.23 9.01
C TYR A 45 -15.88 21.36 8.27
N ALA A 46 -15.13 22.43 7.99
CA ALA A 46 -15.63 23.61 7.30
C ALA A 46 -15.46 23.53 5.77
N SER A 47 -14.72 22.55 5.29
CA SER A 47 -14.53 22.26 3.87
C SER A 47 -15.69 21.44 3.30
N ASP A 48 -15.86 21.49 1.98
CA ASP A 48 -16.78 20.63 1.24
C ASP A 48 -16.09 19.29 0.98
N ILE A 49 -16.67 18.19 1.44
CA ILE A 49 -16.12 16.84 1.27
C ILE A 49 -17.13 15.97 0.53
N ASP A 50 -16.83 15.68 -0.73
CA ASP A 50 -17.59 14.79 -1.59
C ASP A 50 -17.03 13.36 -1.54
N PHE A 51 -17.91 12.39 -1.77
CA PHE A 51 -17.56 10.98 -1.82
C PHE A 51 -17.96 10.41 -3.18
N GLU A 52 -16.98 9.87 -3.90
CA GLU A 52 -17.22 9.16 -5.16
C GLU A 52 -16.95 7.67 -4.96
N VAL A 53 -17.99 6.86 -5.06
CA VAL A 53 -17.88 5.40 -5.06
C VAL A 53 -17.47 4.94 -6.45
N LEU A 54 -16.36 4.20 -6.51
CA LEU A 54 -15.75 3.72 -7.76
C LEU A 54 -16.27 2.32 -8.15
N GLU A 55 -17.45 1.94 -7.66
CA GLU A 55 -18.08 0.66 -7.95
C GLU A 55 -18.24 0.48 -9.46
N ASN A 56 -17.91 -0.72 -9.96
CA ASN A 56 -17.95 -1.06 -11.38
C ASN A 56 -17.02 -0.25 -12.32
N LYS A 57 -16.14 0.58 -11.78
CA LYS A 57 -15.09 1.26 -12.55
C LYS A 57 -13.80 0.45 -12.46
N THR A 58 -13.00 0.51 -13.52
CA THR A 58 -11.68 -0.13 -13.58
C THR A 58 -10.56 0.87 -13.39
N GLU A 59 -10.83 2.15 -13.67
CA GLU A 59 -9.87 3.24 -13.55
C GLU A 59 -10.53 4.58 -13.19
N ARG A 60 -9.74 5.49 -12.65
CA ARG A 60 -10.08 6.89 -12.40
C ARG A 60 -8.98 7.80 -12.93
N LYS A 61 -9.34 8.80 -13.74
CA LYS A 61 -8.41 9.86 -14.16
C LYS A 61 -8.51 11.05 -13.23
N ILE A 62 -7.36 11.56 -12.77
CA ILE A 62 -7.21 12.74 -11.91
C ILE A 62 -6.10 13.59 -12.53
N GLY A 63 -6.45 14.62 -13.33
CA GLY A 63 -5.49 15.33 -14.15
C GLY A 63 -4.79 14.36 -15.11
N ASP A 64 -3.46 14.35 -15.09
CA ASP A 64 -2.62 13.46 -15.92
C ASP A 64 -2.42 12.07 -15.29
N LEU A 65 -2.92 11.84 -14.08
CA LEU A 65 -2.83 10.56 -13.40
C LEU A 65 -3.91 9.61 -13.88
N THR A 66 -3.55 8.36 -14.13
CA THR A 66 -4.49 7.25 -14.25
C THR A 66 -4.33 6.37 -13.02
N VAL A 67 -5.42 6.23 -12.25
CA VAL A 67 -5.44 5.43 -11.02
C VAL A 67 -6.28 4.19 -11.27
N THR A 68 -5.70 3.02 -11.02
CA THR A 68 -6.40 1.72 -11.01
C THR A 68 -6.30 1.11 -9.62
N TRP A 69 -7.17 0.17 -9.30
CA TRP A 69 -7.20 -0.48 -7.98
C TRP A 69 -7.54 -1.95 -8.08
N LYS A 70 -7.13 -2.68 -7.05
CA LYS A 70 -7.37 -4.10 -6.92
C LYS A 70 -7.63 -4.47 -5.47
N SER A 71 -8.68 -5.26 -5.24
CA SER A 71 -8.93 -5.83 -3.91
C SER A 71 -7.81 -6.79 -3.51
N MET A 72 -7.32 -6.63 -2.28
CA MET A 72 -6.31 -7.47 -1.65
C MET A 72 -6.92 -8.22 -0.47
N TYR A 73 -6.28 -9.31 -0.07
CA TYR A 73 -6.72 -10.04 1.11
C TYR A 73 -6.25 -9.34 2.38
N HIS A 74 -7.21 -8.83 3.14
CA HIS A 74 -7.03 -8.25 4.47
C HIS A 74 -8.35 -8.29 5.23
N PRO A 75 -8.37 -8.57 6.55
CA PRO A 75 -9.58 -8.44 7.36
C PRO A 75 -10.20 -7.04 7.23
N GLY A 76 -11.49 -6.97 6.88
CA GLY A 76 -12.20 -5.70 6.72
C GLY A 76 -12.08 -5.04 5.34
N GLN A 77 -11.49 -5.72 4.36
CA GLN A 77 -11.25 -5.28 2.97
C GLN A 77 -10.16 -4.21 2.84
N CYS A 78 -9.25 -4.44 1.92
CA CYS A 78 -8.22 -3.50 1.51
C CYS A 78 -8.08 -3.47 -0.01
N TYR A 79 -7.57 -2.36 -0.54
CA TYR A 79 -7.30 -2.20 -1.96
C TYR A 79 -5.87 -1.70 -2.17
N ALA A 80 -5.15 -2.35 -3.07
CA ALA A 80 -3.95 -1.76 -3.64
C ALA A 80 -4.35 -0.77 -4.74
N TYR A 81 -3.52 0.27 -4.90
CA TYR A 81 -3.70 1.29 -5.93
C TYR A 81 -2.47 1.37 -6.81
N ARG A 82 -2.69 1.45 -8.13
CA ARG A 82 -1.65 1.74 -9.11
C ARG A 82 -1.91 3.11 -9.71
N VAL A 83 -0.87 3.94 -9.74
CA VAL A 83 -0.90 5.29 -10.30
C VAL A 83 0.09 5.33 -11.45
N ASP A 84 -0.40 5.62 -12.64
CA ASP A 84 0.39 5.77 -13.85
C ASP A 84 0.38 7.24 -14.31
N CYS A 85 1.57 7.80 -14.59
CA CYS A 85 1.75 9.17 -15.06
C CYS A 85 3.07 9.33 -15.81
N GLY A 86 3.06 9.98 -16.98
CA GLY A 86 4.28 10.31 -17.71
C GLY A 86 5.18 9.11 -18.05
N GLY A 87 4.60 7.93 -18.26
CA GLY A 87 5.34 6.69 -18.52
C GLY A 87 5.97 6.06 -17.28
N LYS A 88 5.67 6.56 -16.09
CA LYS A 88 6.07 6.00 -14.79
C LYS A 88 4.87 5.44 -14.06
N SER A 89 5.12 4.44 -13.21
CA SER A 89 4.07 3.78 -12.44
C SER A 89 4.50 3.51 -11.00
N VAL A 90 3.58 3.78 -10.07
CA VAL A 90 3.72 3.47 -8.64
C VAL A 90 2.58 2.57 -8.22
N VAL A 91 2.89 1.49 -7.53
CA VAL A 91 1.88 0.64 -6.88
C VAL A 91 2.01 0.78 -5.36
N TYR A 92 0.90 1.11 -4.71
CA TYR A 92 0.77 1.13 -3.24
C TYR A 92 -0.05 -0.08 -2.81
N ALA A 93 0.60 -1.06 -2.19
CA ALA A 93 0.03 -2.36 -1.83
C ALA A 93 0.38 -2.73 -0.39
N THR A 94 -0.14 -1.94 0.55
CA THR A 94 -0.02 -2.20 1.99
C THR A 94 -1.29 -2.84 2.54
N ASP A 95 -1.21 -3.38 3.75
CA ASP A 95 -2.32 -4.10 4.40
C ASP A 95 -2.80 -5.25 3.51
N ALA A 96 -1.87 -6.11 3.10
CA ALA A 96 -2.17 -7.22 2.20
C ALA A 96 -1.39 -8.48 2.56
N GLU A 97 -2.11 -9.58 2.64
CA GLU A 97 -1.55 -10.92 2.83
C GLU A 97 -1.62 -11.71 1.52
N TYR A 98 -0.54 -12.40 1.19
CA TYR A 98 -0.44 -13.22 -0.02
C TYR A 98 -0.29 -14.69 0.37
N LYS A 99 -1.39 -15.41 0.25
CA LYS A 99 -1.49 -16.82 0.61
C LYS A 99 -1.14 -17.72 -0.56
N LYS A 100 -0.81 -18.98 -0.24
CA LYS A 100 -0.61 -20.06 -1.21
C LYS A 100 0.47 -19.76 -2.25
N LEU A 101 1.65 -19.36 -1.77
CA LEU A 101 2.84 -19.20 -2.61
C LEU A 101 3.02 -20.43 -3.53
N GLY A 102 3.08 -20.21 -4.84
CA GLY A 102 3.25 -21.28 -5.84
C GLY A 102 1.97 -21.90 -6.40
N SER A 103 0.78 -21.50 -5.95
CA SER A 103 -0.51 -22.08 -6.38
C SER A 103 -1.15 -21.42 -7.61
N GLY A 104 -0.55 -20.38 -8.17
CA GLY A 104 -1.14 -19.56 -9.23
C GLY A 104 -2.17 -18.53 -8.71
N ASP A 105 -2.54 -18.57 -7.44
CA ASP A 105 -3.46 -17.61 -6.81
C ASP A 105 -2.84 -16.20 -6.71
N LEU A 106 -1.50 -16.10 -6.83
CA LEU A 106 -0.76 -14.84 -6.84
C LEU A 106 -0.74 -14.13 -8.19
N LYS A 107 -1.08 -14.85 -9.29
CA LYS A 107 -1.10 -14.26 -10.64
C LYS A 107 -1.83 -12.92 -10.74
N PRO A 108 -3.01 -12.75 -10.12
CA PRO A 108 -3.70 -11.47 -10.17
C PRO A 108 -2.93 -10.32 -9.51
N ALA A 109 -2.13 -10.58 -8.47
CA ALA A 109 -1.27 -9.58 -7.84
C ALA A 109 -0.05 -9.27 -8.72
N VAL A 110 0.60 -10.31 -9.25
CA VAL A 110 1.74 -10.19 -10.17
C VAL A 110 1.36 -9.36 -11.40
N GLU A 111 0.22 -9.64 -12.04
CA GLU A 111 -0.27 -8.85 -13.19
C GLU A 111 -0.56 -7.39 -12.80
N PHE A 112 -1.06 -7.14 -11.59
CA PHE A 112 -1.33 -5.78 -11.12
C PHE A 112 -0.04 -4.98 -10.82
N PHE A 113 1.02 -5.67 -10.35
CA PHE A 113 2.32 -5.07 -10.07
C PHE A 113 3.22 -4.98 -11.30
N LYS A 114 2.83 -5.62 -12.40
CA LYS A 114 3.66 -5.81 -13.57
C LYS A 114 4.32 -4.52 -14.06
N ASP A 115 5.66 -4.62 -14.27
CA ASP A 115 6.53 -3.57 -14.79
C ASP A 115 6.44 -2.24 -14.01
N ALA A 116 6.02 -2.26 -12.72
CA ALA A 116 5.97 -1.06 -11.91
C ALA A 116 7.37 -0.46 -11.70
N ASP A 117 7.49 0.88 -11.82
CA ASP A 117 8.72 1.59 -11.48
C ASP A 117 8.98 1.55 -9.97
N LEU A 118 7.91 1.59 -9.16
CA LEU A 118 7.98 1.47 -7.70
C LEU A 118 6.80 0.66 -7.16
N LEU A 119 7.09 -0.36 -6.37
CA LEU A 119 6.14 -1.08 -5.54
C LEU A 119 6.37 -0.71 -4.07
N ILE A 120 5.38 -0.08 -3.42
CA ILE A 120 5.35 0.12 -1.97
C ILE A 120 4.59 -1.06 -1.38
N PHE A 121 5.28 -1.89 -0.60
CA PHE A 121 4.82 -3.23 -0.24
C PHE A 121 4.76 -3.45 1.26
N ASP A 122 3.70 -4.12 1.72
CA ASP A 122 3.54 -4.57 3.10
C ASP A 122 4.65 -5.52 3.52
N SER A 123 5.33 -5.20 4.60
CA SER A 123 6.41 -6.02 5.15
C SER A 123 6.39 -6.07 6.67
N MET A 124 5.20 -6.22 7.23
CA MET A 124 4.98 -6.13 8.68
C MET A 124 5.74 -7.22 9.43
N TYR A 125 5.78 -8.43 8.90
CA TYR A 125 6.31 -9.60 9.62
C TYR A 125 7.58 -10.16 8.98
N THR A 126 8.38 -10.86 9.77
CA THR A 126 9.34 -11.83 9.24
C THR A 126 8.58 -12.98 8.57
N PHE A 127 9.24 -13.74 7.72
CA PHE A 127 8.59 -14.87 7.04
C PHE A 127 7.99 -15.89 8.03
N SER A 128 8.71 -16.22 9.10
CA SER A 128 8.23 -17.16 10.14
C SER A 128 7.05 -16.59 10.93
N GLU A 129 7.12 -15.33 11.33
CA GLU A 129 6.01 -14.67 12.03
C GLU A 129 4.76 -14.56 11.15
N GLY A 130 4.91 -14.34 9.83
CA GLY A 130 3.80 -14.33 8.89
C GLY A 130 3.08 -15.69 8.79
N LEU A 131 3.81 -16.80 8.88
CA LEU A 131 3.20 -18.14 8.93
C LEU A 131 2.41 -18.38 10.23
N GLU A 132 2.89 -17.86 11.36
CA GLU A 132 2.21 -17.96 12.65
C GLU A 132 0.97 -17.06 12.74
N LYS A 133 0.97 -15.95 11.96
CA LYS A 133 -0.08 -14.94 11.93
C LYS A 133 -0.89 -14.99 10.63
N GLU A 134 -1.13 -16.18 10.11
CA GLU A 134 -2.02 -16.38 8.96
C GLU A 134 -3.40 -15.77 9.25
N ASP A 135 -4.02 -15.13 8.26
CA ASP A 135 -5.29 -14.40 8.38
C ASP A 135 -5.22 -13.05 9.11
N TRP A 136 -4.03 -12.56 9.45
CA TRP A 136 -3.88 -11.20 10.01
C TRP A 136 -3.82 -10.10 8.94
N GLY A 137 -3.64 -10.49 7.67
CA GLY A 137 -3.72 -9.57 6.52
C GLY A 137 -2.42 -8.86 6.16
N HIS A 138 -1.25 -9.39 6.57
CA HIS A 138 0.06 -8.78 6.33
C HIS A 138 1.08 -9.75 5.77
N SER A 139 2.16 -9.19 5.22
CA SER A 139 3.20 -9.94 4.51
C SER A 139 4.60 -9.76 5.10
N SER A 140 5.55 -10.40 4.41
CA SER A 140 6.98 -10.32 4.72
C SER A 140 7.78 -9.79 3.54
N THR A 141 9.00 -9.33 3.81
CA THR A 141 9.93 -8.87 2.77
C THR A 141 10.26 -9.94 1.74
N PHE A 142 10.32 -11.23 2.13
CA PHE A 142 10.62 -12.34 1.22
C PHE A 142 9.50 -12.53 0.18
N ILE A 143 8.24 -12.50 0.63
CA ILE A 143 7.08 -12.54 -0.28
C ILE A 143 7.11 -11.34 -1.23
N GLY A 144 7.46 -10.15 -0.72
CA GLY A 144 7.62 -8.96 -1.53
C GLY A 144 8.68 -9.12 -2.62
N VAL A 145 9.81 -9.75 -2.32
CA VAL A 145 10.85 -10.06 -3.30
C VAL A 145 10.33 -11.00 -4.38
N ASP A 146 9.68 -12.11 -4.00
CA ASP A 146 9.17 -13.10 -4.96
C ASP A 146 8.17 -12.46 -5.94
N LEU A 147 7.22 -11.68 -5.42
CA LEU A 147 6.22 -11.00 -6.25
C LEU A 147 6.84 -9.91 -7.13
N ALA A 148 7.78 -9.13 -6.60
CA ALA A 148 8.45 -8.08 -7.36
C ALA A 148 9.32 -8.65 -8.49
N VAL A 149 9.99 -9.76 -8.23
CA VAL A 149 10.79 -10.49 -9.23
C VAL A 149 9.88 -11.03 -10.34
N GLU A 150 8.81 -11.73 -9.98
CA GLU A 150 7.86 -12.31 -10.94
C GLU A 150 7.14 -11.23 -11.77
N ALA A 151 6.82 -10.09 -11.14
CA ALA A 151 6.16 -8.95 -11.78
C ALA A 151 7.11 -8.02 -12.56
N ASN A 152 8.42 -8.29 -12.60
CA ASN A 152 9.42 -7.43 -13.22
C ASN A 152 9.40 -5.99 -12.68
N VAL A 153 9.22 -5.81 -11.37
CA VAL A 153 9.23 -4.50 -10.69
C VAL A 153 10.66 -3.97 -10.67
N LYS A 154 10.85 -2.66 -10.91
CA LYS A 154 12.17 -2.03 -10.90
C LYS A 154 12.67 -1.72 -9.49
N GLN A 155 11.79 -1.19 -8.65
CA GLN A 155 12.12 -0.85 -7.26
C GLN A 155 11.00 -1.31 -6.32
N ILE A 156 11.38 -1.85 -5.17
CA ILE A 156 10.45 -2.18 -4.09
C ILE A 156 10.84 -1.42 -2.82
N ALA A 157 9.86 -0.75 -2.20
CA ALA A 157 9.99 -0.10 -0.91
C ALA A 157 9.20 -0.89 0.13
N PHE A 158 9.90 -1.51 1.06
CA PHE A 158 9.29 -2.23 2.17
C PHE A 158 8.72 -1.23 3.17
N PHE A 159 7.44 -1.33 3.43
CA PHE A 159 6.66 -0.40 4.23
C PHE A 159 5.79 -1.17 5.24
N HIS A 160 5.08 -0.45 6.11
CA HIS A 160 4.16 -1.03 7.09
C HIS A 160 4.87 -1.98 8.07
N HIS A 161 5.98 -1.53 8.65
CA HIS A 161 6.76 -2.33 9.60
C HIS A 161 6.01 -2.57 10.90
N GLU A 162 6.22 -3.73 11.52
CA GLU A 162 5.68 -4.03 12.85
C GLU A 162 6.17 -2.98 13.88
N PRO A 163 5.26 -2.25 14.56
CA PRO A 163 5.62 -1.11 15.41
C PRO A 163 6.55 -1.47 16.58
N THR A 164 6.62 -2.74 16.96
CA THR A 164 7.49 -3.21 18.05
C THR A 164 8.91 -3.52 17.61
N TYR A 165 9.19 -3.47 16.29
CA TYR A 165 10.54 -3.73 15.79
C TYR A 165 11.45 -2.52 16.01
N SER A 166 12.65 -2.79 16.51
CA SER A 166 13.72 -1.80 16.55
C SER A 166 14.37 -1.62 15.18
N ASP A 167 15.01 -0.48 14.95
CA ASP A 167 15.80 -0.20 13.74
C ASP A 167 16.85 -1.29 13.46
N PHE A 168 17.45 -1.84 14.51
CA PHE A 168 18.41 -2.96 14.38
C PHE A 168 17.74 -4.22 13.83
N LYS A 169 16.53 -4.56 14.30
CA LYS A 169 15.77 -5.69 13.77
C LYS A 169 15.36 -5.45 12.31
N LEU A 170 14.91 -4.26 11.98
CA LEU A 170 14.56 -3.88 10.61
C LEU A 170 15.78 -3.97 9.67
N ALA A 171 16.92 -3.46 10.09
CA ALA A 171 18.18 -3.56 9.34
C ALA A 171 18.63 -5.00 9.12
N ASP A 172 18.47 -5.87 10.13
CA ASP A 172 18.80 -7.31 9.99
C ASP A 172 17.84 -8.02 9.03
N ILE A 173 16.53 -7.77 9.13
CA ILE A 173 15.52 -8.28 8.17
C ILE A 173 15.90 -7.86 6.75
N PHE A 174 16.22 -6.59 6.54
CA PHE A 174 16.61 -6.07 5.23
C PHE A 174 17.86 -6.76 4.68
N LYS A 175 18.89 -6.92 5.50
CA LYS A 175 20.12 -7.66 5.14
C LYS A 175 19.85 -9.13 4.78
N GLN A 176 18.93 -9.78 5.49
CA GLN A 176 18.49 -11.14 5.13
C GLN A 176 17.74 -11.15 3.81
N THR A 177 16.92 -10.14 3.55
CA THR A 177 16.18 -9.98 2.29
C THR A 177 17.12 -9.77 1.10
N GLU A 178 18.21 -8.99 1.27
CA GLU A 178 19.26 -8.84 0.23
C GLU A 178 19.93 -10.18 -0.13
N LYS A 179 20.19 -11.01 0.89
CA LYS A 179 20.76 -12.36 0.66
C LYS A 179 19.73 -13.26 -0.04
N TYR A 180 18.46 -13.17 0.35
CA TYR A 180 17.38 -13.91 -0.27
C TYR A 180 17.23 -13.55 -1.75
N LEU A 181 17.18 -12.27 -2.11
CA LEU A 181 17.14 -11.83 -3.52
C LEU A 181 18.29 -12.41 -4.34
N LYS A 182 19.53 -12.37 -3.82
CA LYS A 182 20.70 -12.94 -4.49
C LYS A 182 20.62 -14.45 -4.70
N LEU A 183 19.87 -15.15 -3.84
CA LEU A 183 19.67 -16.59 -3.94
C LEU A 183 18.60 -16.93 -4.98
N VAL A 184 17.45 -16.25 -4.96
CA VAL A 184 16.27 -16.59 -5.80
C VAL A 184 16.33 -15.96 -7.19
N ALA A 185 16.94 -14.78 -7.31
CA ALA A 185 17.02 -14.04 -8.56
C ALA A 185 18.40 -13.37 -8.78
N PRO A 186 19.51 -14.16 -8.90
CA PRO A 186 20.88 -13.63 -8.90
C PRO A 186 21.22 -12.74 -10.10
N LYS A 187 20.38 -12.72 -11.14
CA LYS A 187 20.58 -11.93 -12.35
C LYS A 187 19.63 -10.75 -12.47
N GLN A 188 18.71 -10.58 -11.53
CA GLN A 188 17.73 -9.51 -11.59
C GLN A 188 18.19 -8.29 -10.81
N GLU A 189 18.11 -7.14 -11.45
CA GLU A 189 18.38 -5.84 -10.84
C GLU A 189 17.09 -5.28 -10.21
N LEU A 190 16.71 -5.81 -9.03
CA LEU A 190 15.64 -5.26 -8.22
C LEU A 190 16.26 -4.34 -7.16
N LYS A 191 15.98 -3.03 -7.24
CA LYS A 191 16.38 -2.08 -6.20
C LYS A 191 15.43 -2.22 -5.01
N MET A 192 15.98 -2.52 -3.84
CA MET A 192 15.22 -2.65 -2.61
C MET A 192 15.48 -1.46 -1.68
N LEU A 193 14.44 -0.99 -1.01
CA LEU A 193 14.46 0.13 -0.09
C LEU A 193 13.74 -0.24 1.20
N LEU A 194 14.31 0.12 2.34
CA LEU A 194 13.63 0.09 3.63
C LEU A 194 13.02 1.47 3.87
N SER A 195 11.70 1.55 4.00
CA SER A 195 11.01 2.83 4.17
C SER A 195 11.22 3.42 5.56
N TYR A 196 11.33 4.74 5.63
CA TYR A 196 11.41 5.52 6.86
C TYR A 196 10.76 6.90 6.66
N GLU A 197 10.43 7.57 7.75
CA GLU A 197 9.82 8.91 7.70
C GLU A 197 10.76 9.91 7.02
N GLY A 198 10.24 10.61 6.01
CA GLY A 198 11.00 11.57 5.20
C GLY A 198 11.72 10.99 3.99
N LEU A 199 11.64 9.67 3.74
CA LEU A 199 12.18 9.08 2.52
C LEU A 199 11.46 9.66 1.29
N THR A 200 12.24 10.18 0.36
CA THR A 200 11.76 10.62 -0.96
C THR A 200 12.38 9.75 -2.04
N ILE A 201 11.55 9.27 -2.96
CA ILE A 201 11.97 8.45 -4.10
C ILE A 201 11.64 9.23 -5.38
N ASP A 202 12.69 9.61 -6.13
CA ASP A 202 12.52 10.24 -7.43
C ASP A 202 12.57 9.16 -8.52
N LEU A 203 11.49 9.02 -9.27
CA LEU A 203 11.36 8.02 -10.34
C LEU A 203 11.97 8.47 -11.68
N HIS A 204 12.42 9.71 -11.77
CA HIS A 204 13.09 10.27 -12.97
C HIS A 204 14.62 10.21 -12.88
N GLN A 205 15.17 9.92 -11.71
CA GLN A 205 16.60 9.68 -11.54
C GLN A 205 16.90 8.20 -11.74
N GLU A 206 17.82 7.89 -12.68
CA GLU A 206 18.36 6.54 -12.89
C GLU A 206 19.37 6.15 -11.81
#